data_311111f716ed3a71d1b6d7a810157c04
#
_entry.id   311111f716ed3a71d1b6d7a810157c04
#
_cell.length_a   1.000
_cell.length_b   1.000
_cell.length_c   1.000
_cell.angle_alpha   90.00
_cell.angle_beta   90.00
_cell.angle_gamma   90.00
#
_symmetry.space_group_name_H-M   'P 1'
#
loop_
_entity.id
_entity.type
_entity.pdbx_description
1 polymer ?
#
loop_
_entity_poly.entity_id
_entity_poly.type
_entity_poly.pdbx_seq_one_letter_code
_entity_poly.pdbx_strand_id
1 'polypeptide(L)'
;MNTQKLSVNRACVAIVAFLISLSAVQFCILYLLIDSRMLILCGLLYIVLVLLSVFVFISIIRRKLVLFSDTFCELLDNMMTGEMEPLQATEEESLFYKINHRLVRLYEVMMENRNSVAKERADLQELISDISHQVKTPITNLKMVNAILLEQSMPEERYKRFLRDSGVQLDKLDFLMQAMIKTSRLETGVISLEKKAQPIYDTLAAALGGILLNAEKKNIHISVECPEDLKVSHDRKWTSEALFNILDNAVKYTPDDGNIYITVASWEFYLKIDIADTGKGIPEKLHGTIFKRFYREVEVHDIEGIGIGLYLAREIIAMQGGYIKVASEVGKGSTFSIFLPHK
;
A
#
# COMPACT_ATOMS: atom_id res chain seq x y z
N MET A 1 -8.37 38.66 4.30
CA MET A 1 -8.72 38.07 5.61
C MET A 1 -8.69 39.11 6.77
N ASN A 2 -9.04 40.37 6.52
CA ASN A 2 -8.92 41.47 7.52
C ASN A 2 -10.26 41.95 8.13
N THR A 3 -11.38 41.37 7.75
CA THR A 3 -12.71 41.85 8.15
C THR A 3 -13.23 41.25 9.46
N GLN A 4 -12.75 40.04 9.88
CA GLN A 4 -13.23 39.43 11.13
C GLN A 4 -12.51 39.93 12.39
N LYS A 5 -11.22 40.30 12.32
CA LYS A 5 -10.52 40.92 13.48
C LYS A 5 -11.11 42.27 13.88
N LEU A 6 -11.70 43.01 12.90
CA LEU A 6 -12.40 44.25 13.19
C LEU A 6 -13.74 44.05 13.90
N SER A 7 -14.39 42.85 13.76
CA SER A 7 -15.74 42.62 14.31
C SER A 7 -15.72 42.37 15.82
N VAL A 8 -14.75 41.62 16.36
CA VAL A 8 -14.67 41.31 17.81
C VAL A 8 -14.32 42.56 18.63
N ASN A 9 -13.34 43.38 18.19
CA ASN A 9 -13.01 44.61 18.84
C ASN A 9 -14.19 45.63 18.77
N ARG A 10 -14.88 45.68 17.63
CA ARG A 10 -16.07 46.53 17.50
C ARG A 10 -17.23 46.05 18.36
N ALA A 11 -17.46 44.74 18.45
CA ALA A 11 -18.48 44.16 19.32
C ALA A 11 -18.17 44.42 20.81
N CYS A 12 -16.94 44.25 21.25
CA CYS A 12 -16.53 44.58 22.60
C CYS A 12 -16.68 46.07 22.91
N VAL A 13 -16.27 46.95 22.01
CA VAL A 13 -16.45 48.41 22.16
C VAL A 13 -17.94 48.77 22.18
N ALA A 14 -18.78 48.18 21.34
CA ALA A 14 -20.23 48.41 21.33
C ALA A 14 -20.90 47.94 22.63
N ILE A 15 -20.50 46.75 23.18
CA ILE A 15 -21.01 46.27 24.47
C ILE A 15 -20.61 47.18 25.61
N VAL A 16 -19.34 47.62 25.67
CA VAL A 16 -18.88 48.57 26.67
C VAL A 16 -19.61 49.92 26.55
N ALA A 17 -19.76 50.45 25.34
CA ALA A 17 -20.49 51.69 25.08
C ALA A 17 -21.97 51.58 25.51
N PHE A 18 -22.63 50.45 25.19
CA PHE A 18 -24.00 50.15 25.63
C PHE A 18 -24.12 50.08 27.16
N LEU A 19 -23.22 49.40 27.84
CA LEU A 19 -23.22 49.34 29.30
C LEU A 19 -22.98 50.69 29.95
N ILE A 20 -22.09 51.52 29.38
CA ILE A 20 -21.87 52.90 29.84
C ILE A 20 -23.14 53.73 29.65
N SER A 21 -23.81 53.65 28.50
CA SER A 21 -25.06 54.39 28.24
C SER A 21 -26.19 53.97 29.17
N LEU A 22 -26.32 52.64 29.42
CA LEU A 22 -27.31 52.06 30.35
C LEU A 22 -27.04 52.56 31.78
N SER A 23 -25.77 52.56 32.21
CA SER A 23 -25.34 53.04 33.50
C SER A 23 -25.62 54.52 33.68
N ALA A 24 -25.41 55.34 32.63
CA ALA A 24 -25.69 56.76 32.64
C ALA A 24 -27.21 57.07 32.76
N VAL A 25 -28.04 56.30 32.04
CA VAL A 25 -29.49 56.39 32.17
C VAL A 25 -29.96 56.01 33.57
N GLN A 26 -29.42 54.92 34.12
CA GLN A 26 -29.76 54.44 35.45
C GLN A 26 -29.36 55.47 36.55
N PHE A 27 -28.19 56.09 36.38
CA PHE A 27 -27.75 57.18 37.23
C PHE A 27 -28.61 58.40 37.18
N CYS A 28 -29.06 58.81 35.96
CA CYS A 28 -29.94 59.94 35.75
C CYS A 28 -31.30 59.73 36.41
N ILE A 29 -31.89 58.51 36.31
CA ILE A 29 -33.14 58.15 36.97
C ILE A 29 -32.97 58.16 38.50
N LEU A 30 -31.87 57.64 39.02
CA LEU A 30 -31.56 57.64 40.46
C LEU A 30 -31.43 59.07 41.01
N TYR A 31 -30.75 59.94 40.26
CA TYR A 31 -30.60 61.35 40.58
C TYR A 31 -31.90 62.13 40.65
N LEU A 32 -32.87 61.82 39.76
CA LEU A 32 -34.16 62.46 39.67
C LEU A 32 -35.16 61.98 40.74
N LEU A 33 -35.00 60.74 41.22
CA LEU A 33 -36.00 60.11 42.11
C LEU A 33 -35.59 60.14 43.60
N ILE A 34 -34.29 60.34 43.95
CA ILE A 34 -33.79 60.20 45.28
C ILE A 34 -33.06 61.47 45.74
N ASP A 35 -33.62 62.11 46.76
CA ASP A 35 -33.06 63.33 47.34
C ASP A 35 -31.98 63.12 48.40
N SER A 36 -31.47 61.88 48.50
CA SER A 36 -30.40 61.50 49.48
C SER A 36 -29.06 61.40 48.79
N ARG A 37 -28.10 62.28 49.11
CA ARG A 37 -26.73 62.31 48.59
C ARG A 37 -25.98 60.98 48.82
N MET A 38 -26.21 60.30 49.95
CA MET A 38 -25.57 59.01 50.28
C MET A 38 -25.98 57.88 49.32
N LEU A 39 -27.24 57.77 48.95
CA LEU A 39 -27.74 56.76 48.03
C LEU A 39 -27.21 56.95 46.61
N ILE A 40 -27.08 58.23 46.16
CA ILE A 40 -26.50 58.52 44.84
C ILE A 40 -25.03 58.12 44.81
N LEU A 41 -24.24 58.35 45.88
CA LEU A 41 -22.84 57.97 46.00
C LEU A 41 -22.65 56.44 45.98
N CYS A 42 -23.47 55.69 46.69
CA CYS A 42 -23.49 54.21 46.67
C CYS A 42 -23.87 53.64 45.28
N GLY A 43 -24.84 54.25 44.59
CA GLY A 43 -25.21 53.83 43.23
C GLY A 43 -24.09 54.06 42.20
N LEU A 44 -23.36 55.20 42.34
CA LEU A 44 -22.23 55.50 41.49
C LEU A 44 -21.08 54.55 41.69
N LEU A 45 -20.76 54.21 42.96
CA LEU A 45 -19.74 53.21 43.34
C LEU A 45 -20.10 51.82 42.76
N TYR A 46 -21.36 51.40 42.87
CA TYR A 46 -21.86 50.14 42.30
C TYR A 46 -21.66 50.06 40.79
N ILE A 47 -22.04 51.14 40.06
CA ILE A 47 -21.85 51.21 38.60
C ILE A 47 -20.37 51.10 38.23
N VAL A 48 -19.47 51.80 38.94
CA VAL A 48 -18.01 51.72 38.70
C VAL A 48 -17.51 50.29 38.91
N LEU A 49 -17.93 49.59 39.97
CA LEU A 49 -17.53 48.22 40.27
C LEU A 49 -18.02 47.25 39.16
N VAL A 50 -19.25 47.41 38.66
CA VAL A 50 -19.79 46.60 37.55
C VAL A 50 -19.00 46.82 36.26
N LEU A 51 -18.72 48.09 35.91
CA LEU A 51 -17.90 48.40 34.73
C LEU A 51 -16.47 47.82 34.84
N LEU A 52 -15.87 47.93 36.02
CA LEU A 52 -14.54 47.33 36.30
C LEU A 52 -14.57 45.83 36.14
N SER A 53 -15.58 45.14 36.69
CA SER A 53 -15.70 43.66 36.58
C SER A 53 -15.88 43.22 35.11
N VAL A 54 -16.68 43.94 34.32
CA VAL A 54 -16.86 43.68 32.88
C VAL A 54 -15.56 43.92 32.13
N PHE A 55 -14.83 44.99 32.44
CA PHE A 55 -13.53 45.27 31.80
C PHE A 55 -12.50 44.16 32.09
N VAL A 56 -12.41 43.71 33.34
CA VAL A 56 -11.53 42.59 33.73
C VAL A 56 -11.92 41.31 33.01
N PHE A 57 -13.22 41.01 32.97
CA PHE A 57 -13.73 39.82 32.27
C PHE A 57 -13.37 39.81 30.78
N ILE A 58 -13.62 40.93 30.08
CA ILE A 58 -13.29 41.10 28.66
C ILE A 58 -11.77 40.99 28.46
N SER A 59 -10.96 41.52 29.32
CA SER A 59 -9.51 41.44 29.26
C SER A 59 -8.99 40.02 29.42
N ILE A 60 -9.59 39.24 30.32
CA ILE A 60 -9.26 37.81 30.52
C ILE A 60 -9.62 37.00 29.27
N ILE A 61 -10.84 37.18 28.73
CA ILE A 61 -11.29 36.49 27.48
C ILE A 61 -10.35 36.82 26.32
N ARG A 62 -10.03 38.11 26.14
CA ARG A 62 -9.14 38.59 25.07
C ARG A 62 -7.75 37.91 25.18
N ARG A 63 -7.16 37.86 26.39
CA ARG A 63 -5.86 37.20 26.61
C ARG A 63 -5.93 35.71 26.27
N LYS A 64 -6.97 34.99 26.72
CA LYS A 64 -7.16 33.57 26.39
C LYS A 64 -7.32 33.35 24.89
N LEU A 65 -8.04 34.23 24.18
CA LEU A 65 -8.30 34.11 22.72
C LEU A 65 -7.02 34.38 21.90
N VAL A 66 -6.19 35.34 22.33
CA VAL A 66 -4.88 35.60 21.68
C VAL A 66 -3.95 34.41 21.85
N LEU A 67 -3.78 33.91 23.07
CA LEU A 67 -2.97 32.72 23.35
C LEU A 67 -3.43 31.52 22.55
N PHE A 68 -4.74 31.27 22.46
CA PHE A 68 -5.31 30.23 21.63
C PHE A 68 -4.93 30.39 20.14
N SER A 69 -5.07 31.61 19.62
CA SER A 69 -4.73 31.89 18.21
C SER A 69 -3.26 31.67 17.92
N ASP A 70 -2.38 32.11 18.80
CA ASP A 70 -0.92 31.98 18.62
C ASP A 70 -0.50 30.50 18.67
N THR A 71 -0.97 29.75 19.67
CA THR A 71 -0.69 28.31 19.79
C THR A 71 -1.25 27.51 18.60
N PHE A 72 -2.43 27.93 18.09
CA PHE A 72 -3.03 27.26 16.91
C PHE A 72 -2.23 27.55 15.64
N CYS A 73 -1.73 28.78 15.44
CA CYS A 73 -0.88 29.10 14.31
C CYS A 73 0.46 28.35 14.38
N GLU A 74 1.07 28.27 15.54
CA GLU A 74 2.30 27.51 15.78
C GLU A 74 2.12 26.02 15.46
N LEU A 75 0.98 25.42 15.87
CA LEU A 75 0.63 24.04 15.52
C LEU A 75 0.55 23.83 14.01
N LEU A 76 -0.13 24.75 13.30
CA LEU A 76 -0.25 24.68 11.85
C LEU A 76 1.10 24.85 11.14
N ASP A 77 1.96 25.75 11.63
CA ASP A 77 3.29 25.96 11.06
C ASP A 77 4.18 24.72 11.28
N ASN A 78 4.14 24.08 12.46
CA ASN A 78 4.85 22.84 12.74
C ASN A 78 4.33 21.67 11.88
N MET A 79 3.02 21.58 11.62
CA MET A 79 2.46 20.64 10.65
C MET A 79 2.96 20.87 9.23
N MET A 80 3.15 22.12 8.81
CA MET A 80 3.66 22.46 7.47
C MET A 80 5.15 22.15 7.31
N THR A 81 5.95 22.30 8.37
CA THR A 81 7.39 21.99 8.36
C THR A 81 7.71 20.51 8.58
N GLY A 82 6.73 19.73 9.06
CA GLY A 82 6.91 18.31 9.36
C GLY A 82 7.57 18.04 10.72
N GLU A 83 7.80 19.09 11.53
CA GLU A 83 8.35 19.01 12.89
C GLU A 83 7.19 18.98 13.89
N MET A 84 6.68 17.80 14.20
CA MET A 84 5.57 17.64 15.10
C MET A 84 6.07 17.26 16.51
N GLU A 85 6.13 18.23 17.41
CA GLU A 85 6.19 17.95 18.84
C GLU A 85 4.76 17.82 19.39
N PRO A 86 4.43 16.75 20.14
CA PRO A 86 3.12 16.65 20.77
C PRO A 86 2.98 17.76 21.82
N LEU A 87 2.11 18.73 21.54
CA LEU A 87 1.75 19.76 22.51
C LEU A 87 1.16 19.09 23.74
N GLN A 88 1.85 19.24 24.88
CA GLN A 88 1.36 18.78 26.18
C GLN A 88 0.16 19.66 26.58
N ALA A 89 -1.04 19.17 26.28
CA ALA A 89 -2.28 19.80 26.70
C ALA A 89 -2.51 19.55 28.19
N THR A 90 -2.48 20.60 28.99
CA THR A 90 -2.63 20.57 30.45
C THR A 90 -4.07 20.42 30.94
N GLU A 91 -5.08 20.48 30.08
CA GLU A 91 -6.50 20.37 30.44
C GLU A 91 -7.25 19.51 29.41
N GLU A 92 -7.60 18.28 29.77
CA GLU A 92 -8.24 17.26 28.90
C GLU A 92 -9.65 17.63 28.41
N GLU A 93 -10.36 18.56 29.04
CA GLU A 93 -11.74 18.92 28.72
C GLU A 93 -11.90 20.21 27.88
N SER A 94 -10.82 20.89 27.52
CA SER A 94 -10.93 22.14 26.80
C SER A 94 -11.34 21.93 25.33
N LEU A 95 -12.10 22.88 24.75
CA LEU A 95 -12.42 22.90 23.33
C LEU A 95 -11.15 22.85 22.46
N PHE A 96 -10.07 23.46 22.95
CA PHE A 96 -8.75 23.46 22.34
C PHE A 96 -8.18 22.03 22.21
N TYR A 97 -8.23 21.24 23.27
CA TYR A 97 -7.78 19.85 23.25
C TYR A 97 -8.50 19.02 22.16
N LYS A 98 -9.84 19.18 22.08
CA LYS A 98 -10.63 18.46 21.06
C LYS A 98 -10.27 18.85 19.63
N ILE A 99 -10.04 20.14 19.39
CA ILE A 99 -9.62 20.64 18.07
C ILE A 99 -8.21 20.16 17.74
N ASN A 100 -7.28 20.29 18.68
CA ASN A 100 -5.89 19.84 18.53
C ASN A 100 -5.82 18.33 18.19
N HIS A 101 -6.51 17.51 18.97
CA HIS A 101 -6.55 16.06 18.75
C HIS A 101 -7.10 15.69 17.36
N ARG A 102 -8.14 16.40 16.88
CA ARG A 102 -8.68 16.16 15.53
C ARG A 102 -7.73 16.61 14.44
N LEU A 103 -7.01 17.71 14.63
CA LEU A 103 -6.01 18.21 13.67
C LEU A 103 -4.79 17.27 13.58
N VAL A 104 -4.28 16.83 14.73
CA VAL A 104 -3.19 15.84 14.79
C VAL A 104 -3.59 14.58 14.03
N ARG A 105 -4.77 14.04 14.30
CA ARG A 105 -5.28 12.87 13.60
C ARG A 105 -5.44 13.09 12.08
N LEU A 106 -5.91 14.27 11.68
CA LEU A 106 -6.01 14.64 10.26
C LEU A 106 -4.63 14.67 9.60
N TYR A 107 -3.64 15.26 10.29
CA TYR A 107 -2.27 15.31 9.83
C TYR A 107 -1.66 13.90 9.69
N GLU A 108 -1.85 13.02 10.69
CA GLU A 108 -1.40 11.62 10.63
C GLU A 108 -1.97 10.90 9.40
N VAL A 109 -3.28 11.01 9.17
CA VAL A 109 -3.93 10.42 7.99
C VAL A 109 -3.39 11.02 6.68
N MET A 110 -3.14 12.33 6.64
CA MET A 110 -2.56 12.97 5.45
C MET A 110 -1.12 12.52 5.20
N MET A 111 -0.31 12.38 6.26
CA MET A 111 1.07 11.89 6.15
C MET A 111 1.12 10.42 5.74
N GLU A 112 0.24 9.58 6.29
CA GLU A 112 0.10 8.17 5.88
C GLU A 112 -0.27 8.06 4.40
N ASN A 113 -1.28 8.83 3.94
CA ASN A 113 -1.66 8.89 2.53
C ASN A 113 -0.51 9.39 1.63
N ARG A 114 0.20 10.43 2.06
CA ARG A 114 1.37 10.96 1.32
C ARG A 114 2.46 9.92 1.18
N ASN A 115 2.76 9.19 2.26
CA ASN A 115 3.76 8.14 2.27
C ASN A 115 3.33 6.95 1.39
N SER A 116 2.04 6.59 1.42
CA SER A 116 1.48 5.56 0.53
C SER A 116 1.64 5.95 -0.94
N VAL A 117 1.24 7.16 -1.32
CA VAL A 117 1.39 7.68 -2.70
C VAL A 117 2.86 7.77 -3.12
N ALA A 118 3.74 8.20 -2.21
CA ALA A 118 5.18 8.25 -2.49
C ALA A 118 5.77 6.85 -2.74
N LYS A 119 5.33 5.87 -1.95
CA LYS A 119 5.71 4.46 -2.12
C LYS A 119 5.19 3.91 -3.44
N GLU A 120 3.91 4.10 -3.75
CA GLU A 120 3.31 3.65 -5.01
C GLU A 120 4.06 4.24 -6.23
N ARG A 121 4.45 5.51 -6.13
CA ARG A 121 5.24 6.17 -7.18
C ARG A 121 6.64 5.57 -7.32
N ALA A 122 7.30 5.26 -6.21
CA ALA A 122 8.61 4.61 -6.22
C ALA A 122 8.53 3.19 -6.80
N ASP A 123 7.53 2.40 -6.40
CA ASP A 123 7.27 1.05 -6.91
C ASP A 123 6.99 1.09 -8.43
N LEU A 124 6.26 2.10 -8.91
CA LEU A 124 6.01 2.30 -10.35
C LEU A 124 7.28 2.67 -11.12
N GLN A 125 8.13 3.54 -10.55
CA GLN A 125 9.41 3.91 -11.18
C GLN A 125 10.35 2.70 -11.27
N GLU A 126 10.43 1.89 -10.22
CA GLU A 126 11.20 0.64 -10.22
C GLU A 126 10.67 -0.31 -11.31
N LEU A 127 9.34 -0.50 -11.40
CA LEU A 127 8.73 -1.31 -12.44
C LEU A 127 9.11 -0.84 -13.86
N ILE A 128 9.00 0.46 -14.15
CA ILE A 128 9.35 1.01 -15.47
C ILE A 128 10.83 0.79 -15.78
N SER A 129 11.71 0.95 -14.80
CA SER A 129 13.15 0.71 -14.95
C SER A 129 13.43 -0.77 -15.28
N ASP A 130 12.84 -1.68 -14.53
CA ASP A 130 12.98 -3.12 -14.72
C ASP A 130 12.49 -3.57 -16.10
N ILE A 131 11.31 -3.09 -16.52
CA ILE A 131 10.77 -3.31 -17.85
C ILE A 131 11.74 -2.85 -18.92
N SER A 132 12.26 -1.63 -18.79
CA SER A 132 13.17 -1.04 -19.76
C SER A 132 14.42 -1.91 -19.93
N HIS A 133 14.97 -2.41 -18.84
CA HIS A 133 16.13 -3.31 -18.87
C HIS A 133 15.80 -4.66 -19.51
N GLN A 134 14.67 -5.29 -19.17
CA GLN A 134 14.27 -6.60 -19.70
C GLN A 134 13.90 -6.57 -21.19
N VAL A 135 13.37 -5.44 -21.68
CA VAL A 135 13.04 -5.24 -23.10
C VAL A 135 14.27 -4.87 -23.93
N LYS A 136 15.21 -4.08 -23.37
CA LYS A 136 16.40 -3.61 -24.09
C LYS A 136 17.27 -4.77 -24.56
N THR A 137 17.47 -5.79 -23.74
CA THR A 137 18.36 -6.92 -24.05
C THR A 137 17.91 -7.72 -25.28
N PRO A 138 16.68 -8.27 -25.37
CA PRO A 138 16.22 -8.99 -26.55
C PRO A 138 16.15 -8.10 -27.81
N ILE A 139 15.79 -6.82 -27.68
CA ILE A 139 15.80 -5.88 -28.80
C ILE A 139 17.22 -5.68 -29.32
N THR A 140 18.21 -5.53 -28.43
CA THR A 140 19.62 -5.36 -28.85
C THR A 140 20.13 -6.62 -29.56
N ASN A 141 19.79 -7.82 -29.05
CA ASN A 141 20.15 -9.08 -29.69
C ASN A 141 19.50 -9.20 -31.09
N LEU A 142 18.22 -8.89 -31.22
CA LEU A 142 17.53 -8.89 -32.51
C LEU A 142 18.15 -7.91 -33.51
N LYS A 143 18.51 -6.69 -33.06
CA LYS A 143 19.21 -5.72 -33.93
C LYS A 143 20.57 -6.23 -34.40
N MET A 144 21.32 -6.87 -33.48
CA MET A 144 22.61 -7.45 -33.81
C MET A 144 22.49 -8.59 -34.83
N VAL A 145 21.54 -9.51 -34.60
CA VAL A 145 21.28 -10.61 -35.56
C VAL A 145 20.84 -10.06 -36.92
N ASN A 146 19.95 -9.07 -36.94
CA ASN A 146 19.51 -8.43 -38.20
C ASN A 146 20.67 -7.77 -38.96
N ALA A 147 21.56 -7.04 -38.26
CA ALA A 147 22.75 -6.44 -38.88
C ALA A 147 23.66 -7.50 -39.51
N ILE A 148 23.91 -8.61 -38.80
CA ILE A 148 24.73 -9.72 -39.31
C ILE A 148 24.10 -10.35 -40.54
N LEU A 149 22.76 -10.54 -40.55
CA LEU A 149 22.06 -11.13 -41.69
C LEU A 149 22.05 -10.24 -42.95
N LEU A 150 22.14 -8.91 -42.76
CA LEU A 150 22.16 -7.96 -43.88
C LEU A 150 23.58 -7.77 -44.47
N GLU A 151 24.63 -7.91 -43.68
CA GLU A 151 26.00 -7.58 -44.10
C GLU A 151 26.83 -8.80 -44.56
N GLN A 152 26.46 -10.02 -44.20
CA GLN A 152 27.27 -11.20 -44.46
C GLN A 152 26.57 -12.25 -45.32
N SER A 153 27.23 -12.66 -46.42
CA SER A 153 26.87 -13.92 -47.07
C SER A 153 27.34 -15.08 -46.22
N MET A 154 26.43 -15.94 -45.78
CA MET A 154 26.73 -17.04 -44.87
C MET A 154 26.12 -18.38 -45.34
N PRO A 155 26.64 -19.52 -44.87
CA PRO A 155 26.05 -20.83 -45.14
C PRO A 155 24.62 -20.90 -44.63
N GLU A 156 23.76 -21.64 -45.36
CA GLU A 156 22.32 -21.77 -45.07
C GLU A 156 22.03 -22.25 -43.65
N GLU A 157 22.82 -23.17 -43.11
CA GLU A 157 22.68 -23.69 -41.75
C GLU A 157 22.88 -22.58 -40.69
N ARG A 158 23.85 -21.68 -40.90
CA ARG A 158 24.11 -20.57 -40.01
C ARG A 158 23.01 -19.50 -40.09
N TYR A 159 22.49 -19.28 -41.29
CA TYR A 159 21.34 -18.40 -41.52
C TYR A 159 20.09 -18.93 -40.78
N LYS A 160 19.76 -20.22 -40.92
CA LYS A 160 18.65 -20.87 -40.20
C LYS A 160 18.82 -20.81 -38.69
N ARG A 161 20.04 -20.88 -38.17
CA ARG A 161 20.30 -20.75 -36.75
C ARG A 161 20.00 -19.35 -36.25
N PHE A 162 20.46 -18.31 -36.94
CA PHE A 162 20.17 -16.91 -36.57
C PHE A 162 18.67 -16.59 -36.62
N LEU A 163 17.92 -17.16 -37.58
CA LEU A 163 16.47 -17.02 -37.62
C LEU A 163 15.79 -17.69 -36.41
N ARG A 164 16.23 -18.89 -36.03
CA ARG A 164 15.72 -19.56 -34.81
C ARG A 164 16.02 -18.77 -33.55
N ASP A 165 17.25 -18.28 -33.41
CA ASP A 165 17.65 -17.44 -32.28
C ASP A 165 16.82 -16.15 -32.21
N SER A 166 16.46 -15.54 -33.34
CA SER A 166 15.56 -14.39 -33.43
C SER A 166 14.13 -14.76 -32.97
N GLY A 167 13.63 -15.94 -33.38
CA GLY A 167 12.35 -16.46 -32.92
C GLY A 167 12.29 -16.54 -31.39
N VAL A 168 13.31 -17.13 -30.77
CA VAL A 168 13.41 -17.23 -29.30
C VAL A 168 13.39 -15.85 -28.62
N GLN A 169 14.05 -14.82 -29.21
CA GLN A 169 14.00 -13.48 -28.64
C GLN A 169 12.61 -12.82 -28.79
N LEU A 170 11.89 -13.10 -29.88
CA LEU A 170 10.51 -12.62 -30.08
C LEU A 170 9.55 -13.28 -29.09
N ASP A 171 9.64 -14.61 -28.89
CA ASP A 171 8.83 -15.35 -27.92
C ASP A 171 9.06 -14.82 -26.50
N LYS A 172 10.31 -14.50 -26.17
CA LYS A 172 10.66 -13.88 -24.90
C LYS A 172 10.04 -12.51 -24.70
N LEU A 173 9.99 -11.68 -25.74
CA LEU A 173 9.33 -10.36 -25.72
C LEU A 173 7.81 -10.51 -25.55
N ASP A 174 7.18 -11.45 -26.26
CA ASP A 174 5.73 -11.71 -26.15
C ASP A 174 5.38 -12.18 -24.74
N PHE A 175 6.14 -13.13 -24.18
CA PHE A 175 5.96 -13.59 -22.81
C PHE A 175 6.12 -12.45 -21.78
N LEU A 176 7.12 -11.57 -21.96
CA LEU A 176 7.33 -10.40 -21.12
C LEU A 176 6.11 -9.46 -21.17
N MET A 177 5.61 -9.18 -22.37
CA MET A 177 4.44 -8.32 -22.58
C MET A 177 3.19 -8.90 -21.90
N GLN A 178 2.92 -10.20 -22.07
CA GLN A 178 1.79 -10.87 -21.42
C GLN A 178 1.90 -10.84 -19.88
N ALA A 179 3.09 -11.09 -19.34
CA ALA A 179 3.33 -11.02 -17.91
C ALA A 179 3.11 -9.60 -17.36
N MET A 180 3.53 -8.57 -18.10
CA MET A 180 3.30 -7.16 -17.75
C MET A 180 1.82 -6.78 -17.75
N ILE A 181 1.08 -7.20 -18.77
CA ILE A 181 -0.37 -6.96 -18.83
C ILE A 181 -1.06 -7.61 -17.64
N LYS A 182 -0.70 -8.86 -17.29
CA LYS A 182 -1.25 -9.55 -16.11
C LYS A 182 -0.92 -8.80 -14.82
N THR A 183 0.34 -8.42 -14.62
CA THR A 183 0.80 -7.67 -13.44
C THR A 183 0.09 -6.32 -13.32
N SER A 184 0.05 -5.53 -14.40
CA SER A 184 -0.64 -4.24 -14.43
C SER A 184 -2.11 -4.34 -14.05
N ARG A 185 -2.82 -5.36 -14.57
CA ARG A 185 -4.23 -5.59 -14.23
C ARG A 185 -4.44 -5.97 -12.76
N LEU A 186 -3.50 -6.71 -12.16
CA LEU A 186 -3.53 -7.06 -10.74
C LEU A 186 -3.32 -5.83 -9.86
N GLU A 187 -2.33 -4.99 -10.18
CA GLU A 187 -1.95 -3.82 -9.37
C GLU A 187 -2.98 -2.68 -9.47
N THR A 188 -3.58 -2.48 -10.61
CA THR A 188 -4.60 -1.44 -10.80
C THR A 188 -5.97 -1.78 -10.19
N GLY A 189 -6.11 -2.97 -9.58
CA GLY A 189 -7.37 -3.43 -9.00
C GLY A 189 -8.49 -3.64 -10.04
N VAL A 190 -8.15 -3.62 -11.35
CA VAL A 190 -9.11 -3.87 -12.44
C VAL A 190 -9.61 -5.31 -12.41
N ILE A 191 -8.83 -6.22 -11.80
CA ILE A 191 -9.24 -7.61 -11.64
C ILE A 191 -10.17 -7.73 -10.45
N SER A 192 -11.45 -8.01 -10.72
CA SER A 192 -12.38 -8.51 -9.70
C SER A 192 -12.29 -10.03 -9.65
N LEU A 193 -11.88 -10.58 -8.49
CA LEU A 193 -11.84 -12.02 -8.29
C LEU A 193 -13.26 -12.59 -8.14
N GLU A 194 -13.57 -13.63 -8.91
CA GLU A 194 -14.80 -14.38 -8.77
C GLU A 194 -14.59 -15.61 -7.85
N LYS A 195 -14.54 -15.38 -6.55
CA LYS A 195 -14.38 -16.46 -5.57
C LYS A 195 -15.65 -17.29 -5.43
N LYS A 196 -15.54 -18.60 -5.65
CA LYS A 196 -16.64 -19.55 -5.49
C LYS A 196 -16.15 -20.78 -4.70
N ALA A 197 -16.99 -21.33 -3.84
CA ALA A 197 -16.68 -22.60 -3.17
C ALA A 197 -16.71 -23.75 -4.19
N GLN A 198 -15.54 -24.27 -4.53
CA GLN A 198 -15.38 -25.30 -5.56
C GLN A 198 -14.22 -26.25 -5.23
N PRO A 199 -14.18 -27.47 -5.82
CA PRO A 199 -13.11 -28.42 -5.57
C PRO A 199 -11.76 -27.84 -5.99
N ILE A 200 -10.76 -27.91 -5.09
CA ILE A 200 -9.40 -27.48 -5.41
C ILE A 200 -8.71 -28.45 -6.37
N TYR A 201 -9.14 -29.71 -6.38
CA TYR A 201 -8.65 -30.76 -7.26
C TYR A 201 -8.72 -30.34 -8.74
N ASP A 202 -9.85 -29.82 -9.21
CA ASP A 202 -10.03 -29.36 -10.59
C ASP A 202 -9.10 -28.21 -10.96
N THR A 203 -8.83 -27.32 -9.99
CA THR A 203 -7.95 -26.17 -10.18
C THR A 203 -6.49 -26.60 -10.27
N LEU A 204 -6.10 -27.54 -9.40
CA LEU A 204 -4.78 -28.14 -9.43
C LEU A 204 -4.54 -28.96 -10.70
N ALA A 205 -5.54 -29.75 -11.13
CA ALA A 205 -5.46 -30.52 -12.38
C ALA A 205 -5.26 -29.61 -13.60
N ALA A 206 -5.97 -28.47 -13.65
CA ALA A 206 -5.79 -27.48 -14.73
C ALA A 206 -4.37 -26.89 -14.75
N ALA A 207 -3.80 -26.60 -13.59
CA ALA A 207 -2.43 -26.08 -13.47
C ALA A 207 -1.38 -27.16 -13.88
N LEU A 208 -1.57 -28.39 -13.45
CA LEU A 208 -0.71 -29.52 -13.81
C LEU A 208 -0.69 -29.77 -15.31
N GLY A 209 -1.84 -29.66 -15.99
CA GLY A 209 -1.91 -29.82 -17.44
C GLY A 209 -0.94 -28.94 -18.21
N GLY A 210 -0.62 -27.76 -17.69
CA GLY A 210 0.32 -26.82 -18.32
C GLY A 210 1.78 -27.22 -18.23
N ILE A 211 2.16 -28.12 -17.29
CA ILE A 211 3.58 -28.46 -17.03
C ILE A 211 3.94 -29.89 -17.46
N LEU A 212 2.95 -30.75 -17.74
CA LEU A 212 3.17 -32.17 -17.98
C LEU A 212 4.19 -32.46 -19.10
N LEU A 213 4.07 -31.78 -20.25
CA LEU A 213 4.99 -31.98 -21.38
C LEU A 213 6.46 -31.64 -21.00
N ASN A 214 6.67 -30.64 -20.18
CA ASN A 214 8.02 -30.25 -19.75
C ASN A 214 8.57 -31.21 -18.67
N ALA A 215 7.69 -31.70 -17.80
CA ALA A 215 8.04 -32.73 -16.82
C ALA A 215 8.38 -34.07 -17.51
N GLU A 216 7.61 -34.47 -18.49
CA GLU A 216 7.91 -35.69 -19.30
C GLU A 216 9.26 -35.61 -20.04
N LYS A 217 9.56 -34.44 -20.65
CA LYS A 217 10.86 -34.24 -21.34
C LYS A 217 12.06 -34.42 -20.39
N LYS A 218 11.90 -34.14 -19.11
CA LYS A 218 12.91 -34.29 -18.07
C LYS A 218 12.77 -35.60 -17.27
N ASN A 219 11.80 -36.44 -17.62
CA ASN A 219 11.49 -37.68 -16.90
C ASN A 219 11.22 -37.43 -15.38
N ILE A 220 10.58 -36.30 -15.03
CA ILE A 220 10.26 -35.94 -13.65
C ILE A 220 9.04 -36.70 -13.18
N HIS A 221 9.14 -37.37 -12.03
CA HIS A 221 8.02 -38.06 -11.39
C HIS A 221 7.20 -37.08 -10.56
N ILE A 222 5.89 -36.92 -10.90
CA ILE A 222 4.96 -36.09 -10.17
C ILE A 222 4.00 -36.96 -9.36
N SER A 223 3.96 -36.78 -8.05
CA SER A 223 3.06 -37.47 -7.12
C SER A 223 2.06 -36.42 -6.56
N VAL A 224 0.76 -36.73 -6.58
CA VAL A 224 -0.29 -35.84 -6.14
C VAL A 224 -1.17 -36.52 -5.10
N GLU A 225 -1.24 -35.93 -3.91
CA GLU A 225 -2.14 -36.32 -2.82
C GLU A 225 -3.16 -35.18 -2.61
N CYS A 226 -4.30 -35.24 -3.26
CA CYS A 226 -5.35 -34.24 -3.20
C CYS A 226 -6.73 -34.92 -3.09
N PRO A 227 -7.48 -34.76 -1.98
CA PRO A 227 -8.85 -35.22 -1.87
C PRO A 227 -9.75 -34.53 -2.91
N GLU A 228 -10.54 -35.32 -3.67
CA GLU A 228 -11.36 -34.79 -4.77
C GLU A 228 -12.48 -33.85 -4.32
N ASP A 229 -13.06 -34.09 -3.15
CA ASP A 229 -14.23 -33.38 -2.59
C ASP A 229 -13.83 -32.17 -1.75
N LEU A 230 -12.55 -31.88 -1.59
CA LEU A 230 -12.08 -30.77 -0.78
C LEU A 230 -12.38 -29.42 -1.44
N LYS A 231 -13.32 -28.68 -0.87
CA LYS A 231 -13.78 -27.39 -1.39
C LYS A 231 -13.23 -26.23 -0.60
N VAL A 232 -12.81 -25.18 -1.31
CA VAL A 232 -12.39 -23.89 -0.75
C VAL A 232 -12.91 -22.75 -1.60
N SER A 233 -13.17 -21.59 -0.98
CA SER A 233 -13.61 -20.39 -1.70
C SER A 233 -12.42 -19.75 -2.41
N HIS A 234 -12.36 -19.89 -3.74
CA HIS A 234 -11.28 -19.33 -4.55
C HIS A 234 -11.73 -18.98 -5.97
N ASP A 235 -10.95 -18.15 -6.65
CA ASP A 235 -11.08 -17.94 -8.09
C ASP A 235 -10.28 -19.00 -8.84
N ARG A 236 -10.99 -19.91 -9.55
CA ARG A 236 -10.38 -21.05 -10.25
C ARG A 236 -9.30 -20.62 -11.25
N LYS A 237 -9.59 -19.60 -12.04
CA LYS A 237 -8.69 -19.14 -13.11
C LYS A 237 -7.39 -18.58 -12.53
N TRP A 238 -7.51 -17.68 -11.58
CA TRP A 238 -6.36 -17.03 -10.99
C TRP A 238 -5.57 -17.95 -10.06
N THR A 239 -6.25 -18.83 -9.30
CA THR A 239 -5.57 -19.82 -8.48
C THR A 239 -4.82 -20.84 -9.34
N SER A 240 -5.40 -21.29 -10.46
CA SER A 240 -4.73 -22.16 -11.42
C SER A 240 -3.47 -21.50 -12.00
N GLU A 241 -3.53 -20.20 -12.32
CA GLU A 241 -2.36 -19.42 -12.77
C GLU A 241 -1.27 -19.35 -11.70
N ALA A 242 -1.64 -19.11 -10.42
CA ALA A 242 -0.67 -19.09 -9.31
C ALA A 242 -0.01 -20.44 -9.10
N LEU A 243 -0.79 -21.51 -9.10
CA LEU A 243 -0.28 -22.88 -8.99
C LEU A 243 0.63 -23.24 -10.17
N PHE A 244 0.22 -22.89 -11.39
CA PHE A 244 1.04 -23.11 -12.59
C PHE A 244 2.42 -22.45 -12.47
N ASN A 245 2.50 -21.19 -12.02
CA ASN A 245 3.78 -20.48 -11.87
C ASN A 245 4.71 -21.15 -10.87
N ILE A 246 4.18 -21.74 -9.80
CA ILE A 246 4.99 -22.46 -8.81
C ILE A 246 5.40 -23.83 -9.35
N LEU A 247 4.49 -24.56 -9.99
CA LEU A 247 4.74 -25.86 -10.60
C LEU A 247 5.75 -25.77 -11.76
N ASP A 248 5.63 -24.75 -12.61
CA ASP A 248 6.58 -24.50 -13.69
C ASP A 248 8.00 -24.24 -13.16
N ASN A 249 8.12 -23.50 -12.06
CA ASN A 249 9.40 -23.35 -11.36
C ASN A 249 9.92 -24.69 -10.79
N ALA A 250 9.05 -25.48 -10.16
CA ALA A 250 9.44 -26.80 -9.66
C ALA A 250 10.00 -27.68 -10.79
N VAL A 251 9.34 -27.73 -11.95
CA VAL A 251 9.83 -28.49 -13.13
C VAL A 251 11.13 -27.90 -13.68
N LYS A 252 11.27 -26.57 -13.75
CA LYS A 252 12.47 -25.90 -14.28
C LYS A 252 13.71 -26.19 -13.45
N TYR A 253 13.57 -26.15 -12.13
CA TYR A 253 14.71 -26.25 -11.21
C TYR A 253 14.99 -27.68 -10.69
N THR A 254 14.08 -28.61 -10.94
CA THR A 254 14.33 -30.05 -10.69
C THR A 254 15.19 -30.60 -11.81
N PRO A 255 16.26 -31.38 -11.50
CA PRO A 255 17.06 -32.08 -12.51
C PRO A 255 16.25 -33.18 -13.20
N ASP A 256 16.80 -33.72 -14.29
CA ASP A 256 16.23 -34.88 -14.98
C ASP A 256 16.15 -36.06 -14.00
N ASP A 257 15.13 -36.91 -14.15
CA ASP A 257 14.80 -38.03 -13.25
C ASP A 257 14.48 -37.63 -11.79
N GLY A 258 14.18 -36.32 -11.53
CA GLY A 258 13.82 -35.83 -10.21
C GLY A 258 12.37 -36.07 -9.83
N ASN A 259 11.95 -35.56 -8.66
CA ASN A 259 10.59 -35.77 -8.13
C ASN A 259 9.95 -34.46 -7.72
N ILE A 260 8.63 -34.38 -7.92
CA ILE A 260 7.77 -33.31 -7.41
C ILE A 260 6.61 -33.94 -6.64
N TYR A 261 6.43 -33.53 -5.39
CA TYR A 261 5.37 -34.02 -4.51
C TYR A 261 4.40 -32.89 -4.24
N ILE A 262 3.09 -33.15 -4.45
CA ILE A 262 2.04 -32.17 -4.22
C ILE A 262 1.08 -32.76 -3.20
N THR A 263 0.92 -32.09 -2.06
CA THR A 263 0.00 -32.51 -1.01
C THR A 263 -0.98 -31.41 -0.68
N VAL A 264 -2.25 -31.76 -0.58
CA VAL A 264 -3.34 -30.81 -0.23
C VAL A 264 -4.00 -31.28 1.05
N ALA A 265 -3.98 -30.40 2.05
CA ALA A 265 -4.56 -30.68 3.37
C ALA A 265 -5.45 -29.53 3.84
N SER A 266 -6.58 -29.89 4.48
CA SER A 266 -7.44 -28.91 5.13
C SER A 266 -6.98 -28.70 6.57
N TRP A 267 -6.67 -27.45 6.93
CA TRP A 267 -6.40 -27.01 8.30
C TRP A 267 -7.62 -26.22 8.82
N GLU A 268 -7.64 -25.89 10.10
CA GLU A 268 -8.78 -25.21 10.72
C GLU A 268 -9.20 -23.91 10.02
N PHE A 269 -8.22 -23.06 9.64
CA PHE A 269 -8.47 -21.74 9.03
C PHE A 269 -8.10 -21.66 7.56
N TYR A 270 -7.29 -22.59 7.05
CA TYR A 270 -6.72 -22.56 5.72
C TYR A 270 -6.73 -23.92 5.06
N LEU A 271 -6.93 -23.92 3.75
CA LEU A 271 -6.48 -25.03 2.92
C LEU A 271 -5.02 -24.81 2.61
N LYS A 272 -4.18 -25.83 2.89
CA LYS A 272 -2.75 -25.81 2.60
C LYS A 272 -2.45 -26.67 1.38
N ILE A 273 -1.68 -26.13 0.43
CA ILE A 273 -1.15 -26.85 -0.74
C ILE A 273 0.37 -26.76 -0.66
N ASP A 274 1.03 -27.89 -0.49
CA ASP A 274 2.49 -28.01 -0.53
C ASP A 274 2.92 -28.52 -1.90
N ILE A 275 3.87 -27.83 -2.53
CA ILE A 275 4.55 -28.25 -3.75
C ILE A 275 6.02 -28.36 -3.39
N ALA A 276 6.50 -29.61 -3.27
CA ALA A 276 7.88 -29.94 -2.91
C ALA A 276 8.62 -30.49 -4.12
N ASP A 277 9.79 -29.93 -4.44
CA ASP A 277 10.67 -30.35 -5.50
C ASP A 277 12.00 -30.91 -4.93
N THR A 278 12.65 -31.78 -5.69
CA THR A 278 14.00 -32.29 -5.39
C THR A 278 15.08 -31.52 -6.17
N GLY A 279 14.86 -30.25 -6.39
CA GLY A 279 15.73 -29.39 -7.17
C GLY A 279 16.98 -28.90 -6.44
N LYS A 280 17.61 -27.86 -7.01
CA LYS A 280 18.86 -27.31 -6.47
C LYS A 280 18.71 -26.64 -5.09
N GLY A 281 17.49 -26.35 -4.65
CA GLY A 281 17.21 -25.59 -3.44
C GLY A 281 17.52 -24.08 -3.57
N ILE A 282 17.17 -23.33 -2.52
CA ILE A 282 17.26 -21.87 -2.46
C ILE A 282 17.96 -21.48 -1.14
N PRO A 283 19.02 -20.67 -1.18
CA PRO A 283 19.65 -20.15 0.05
C PRO A 283 18.67 -19.36 0.90
N GLU A 284 18.68 -19.53 2.23
CA GLU A 284 17.75 -18.89 3.17
C GLU A 284 17.69 -17.36 3.01
N LYS A 285 18.84 -16.72 2.79
CA LYS A 285 18.94 -15.26 2.55
C LYS A 285 18.12 -14.76 1.34
N LEU A 286 17.76 -15.67 0.42
CA LEU A 286 17.01 -15.35 -0.79
C LEU A 286 15.52 -15.63 -0.68
N HIS A 287 15.03 -16.31 0.36
CA HIS A 287 13.62 -16.70 0.51
C HIS A 287 12.64 -15.52 0.39
N GLY A 288 12.99 -14.34 0.89
CA GLY A 288 12.17 -13.14 0.71
C GLY A 288 12.35 -12.48 -0.67
N THR A 289 13.53 -12.65 -1.28
CA THR A 289 13.90 -11.95 -2.52
C THR A 289 13.35 -12.63 -3.77
N ILE A 290 13.17 -13.96 -3.75
CA ILE A 290 12.65 -14.74 -4.90
C ILE A 290 11.24 -14.33 -5.32
N PHE A 291 10.49 -13.63 -4.45
CA PHE A 291 9.16 -13.10 -4.74
C PHE A 291 9.18 -11.65 -5.27
N LYS A 292 10.36 -11.04 -5.45
CA LYS A 292 10.48 -9.74 -6.11
C LYS A 292 10.30 -9.87 -7.61
N ARG A 293 9.78 -8.83 -8.24
CA ARG A 293 9.64 -8.75 -9.70
C ARG A 293 11.00 -8.86 -10.37
N PHE A 294 11.06 -9.57 -11.49
CA PHE A 294 12.26 -9.75 -12.32
C PHE A 294 13.49 -10.32 -11.60
N TYR A 295 13.29 -10.80 -10.35
CA TYR A 295 14.39 -11.39 -9.63
C TYR A 295 14.75 -12.76 -10.23
N ARG A 296 16.04 -12.92 -10.51
CA ARG A 296 16.66 -14.19 -10.93
C ARG A 296 18.01 -14.32 -10.25
N GLU A 297 18.31 -15.49 -9.77
CA GLU A 297 19.61 -15.80 -9.22
C GLU A 297 20.66 -15.82 -10.35
N VAL A 298 21.84 -15.23 -10.12
CA VAL A 298 22.89 -15.07 -11.15
C VAL A 298 23.35 -16.40 -11.73
N GLU A 299 23.34 -17.45 -10.91
CA GLU A 299 23.79 -18.80 -11.29
C GLU A 299 22.82 -19.57 -12.21
N VAL A 300 21.63 -19.04 -12.47
CA VAL A 300 20.57 -19.68 -13.29
C VAL A 300 20.19 -18.88 -14.54
N HIS A 301 21.12 -18.12 -15.08
CA HIS A 301 20.85 -17.37 -16.31
C HIS A 301 20.49 -18.26 -17.52
N ASP A 302 20.95 -19.51 -17.53
CA ASP A 302 20.69 -20.47 -18.62
C ASP A 302 19.29 -21.11 -18.58
N ILE A 303 18.58 -21.04 -17.42
CA ILE A 303 17.21 -21.53 -17.30
C ILE A 303 16.25 -20.47 -17.81
N GLU A 304 15.34 -20.85 -18.70
CA GLU A 304 14.38 -19.94 -19.32
C GLU A 304 13.40 -19.33 -18.28
N GLY A 305 13.24 -17.99 -18.29
CA GLY A 305 12.30 -17.26 -17.43
C GLY A 305 12.65 -15.81 -17.26
N ILE A 306 11.65 -14.99 -16.88
CA ILE A 306 11.77 -13.54 -16.71
C ILE A 306 11.81 -13.12 -15.23
N GLY A 307 11.50 -14.03 -14.29
CA GLY A 307 11.48 -13.72 -12.85
C GLY A 307 10.20 -13.05 -12.36
N ILE A 308 9.07 -13.23 -13.06
CA ILE A 308 7.76 -12.66 -12.67
C ILE A 308 6.85 -13.71 -12.05
N GLY A 309 7.03 -15.01 -12.34
CA GLY A 309 6.09 -16.05 -11.98
C GLY A 309 5.79 -16.15 -10.48
N LEU A 310 6.82 -16.19 -9.62
CA LEU A 310 6.63 -16.24 -8.16
C LEU A 310 6.02 -14.97 -7.58
N TYR A 311 6.39 -13.81 -8.11
CA TYR A 311 5.74 -12.55 -7.76
C TYR A 311 4.25 -12.60 -8.06
N LEU A 312 3.88 -12.98 -9.29
CA LEU A 312 2.49 -13.09 -9.74
C LEU A 312 1.71 -14.10 -8.87
N ALA A 313 2.29 -15.26 -8.58
CA ALA A 313 1.69 -16.25 -7.71
C ALA A 313 1.39 -15.68 -6.31
N ARG A 314 2.34 -14.95 -5.72
CA ARG A 314 2.15 -14.32 -4.40
C ARG A 314 1.06 -13.27 -4.40
N GLU A 315 1.03 -12.40 -5.39
CA GLU A 315 0.00 -11.35 -5.49
C GLU A 315 -1.41 -11.95 -5.69
N ILE A 316 -1.56 -12.94 -6.57
CA ILE A 316 -2.84 -13.64 -6.78
C ILE A 316 -3.35 -14.30 -5.50
N ILE A 317 -2.48 -14.96 -4.74
CA ILE A 317 -2.87 -15.63 -3.49
C ILE A 317 -3.18 -14.59 -2.40
N ALA A 318 -2.41 -13.51 -2.30
CA ALA A 318 -2.65 -12.41 -1.37
C ALA A 318 -4.00 -11.72 -1.63
N MET A 319 -4.37 -11.45 -2.88
CA MET A 319 -5.68 -10.91 -3.26
C MET A 319 -6.85 -11.82 -2.84
N GLN A 320 -6.61 -13.12 -2.69
CA GLN A 320 -7.59 -14.07 -2.19
C GLN A 320 -7.65 -14.13 -0.66
N GLY A 321 -6.79 -13.38 0.04
CA GLY A 321 -6.65 -13.38 1.51
C GLY A 321 -5.72 -14.47 2.02
N GLY A 322 -5.01 -15.12 1.10
CA GLY A 322 -4.03 -16.17 1.41
C GLY A 322 -2.59 -15.66 1.47
N TYR A 323 -1.65 -16.58 1.62
CA TYR A 323 -0.21 -16.29 1.58
C TYR A 323 0.59 -17.49 1.12
N ILE A 324 1.85 -17.26 0.72
CA ILE A 324 2.79 -18.31 0.30
C ILE A 324 4.00 -18.29 1.24
N LYS A 325 4.46 -19.48 1.65
CA LYS A 325 5.73 -19.68 2.37
C LYS A 325 6.65 -20.54 1.54
N VAL A 326 7.95 -20.39 1.74
CA VAL A 326 8.98 -21.23 1.17
C VAL A 326 9.84 -21.82 2.28
N ALA A 327 10.12 -23.11 2.19
CA ALA A 327 11.11 -23.81 2.99
C ALA A 327 12.05 -24.52 2.02
N SER A 328 13.35 -24.21 2.07
CA SER A 328 14.31 -24.74 1.11
C SER A 328 15.71 -24.80 1.69
N GLU A 329 16.47 -25.80 1.25
CA GLU A 329 17.89 -25.97 1.58
C GLU A 329 18.65 -26.29 0.30
N VAL A 330 19.78 -25.64 0.10
CA VAL A 330 20.63 -25.85 -1.08
C VAL A 330 21.03 -27.32 -1.22
N GLY A 331 20.77 -27.91 -2.36
CA GLY A 331 21.04 -29.32 -2.68
C GLY A 331 19.98 -30.31 -2.19
N LYS A 332 18.92 -29.86 -1.48
CA LYS A 332 17.83 -30.73 -1.02
C LYS A 332 16.48 -30.46 -1.66
N GLY A 333 16.36 -29.36 -2.42
CA GLY A 333 15.13 -28.93 -3.04
C GLY A 333 14.39 -27.86 -2.27
N SER A 334 13.16 -27.56 -2.71
CA SER A 334 12.32 -26.50 -2.15
C SER A 334 10.90 -27.01 -1.92
N THR A 335 10.23 -26.46 -0.91
CA THR A 335 8.81 -26.67 -0.66
C THR A 335 8.13 -25.30 -0.63
N PHE A 336 7.22 -25.08 -1.57
CA PHE A 336 6.34 -23.93 -1.58
C PHE A 336 4.98 -24.30 -0.97
N SER A 337 4.64 -23.67 0.14
CA SER A 337 3.37 -23.86 0.84
C SER A 337 2.42 -22.70 0.57
N ILE A 338 1.28 -22.98 -0.06
CA ILE A 338 0.23 -22.03 -0.39
C ILE A 338 -0.90 -22.20 0.63
N PHE A 339 -1.35 -21.10 1.21
CA PHE A 339 -2.42 -21.07 2.20
C PHE A 339 -3.59 -20.26 1.65
N LEU A 340 -4.73 -20.90 1.43
CA LEU A 340 -5.99 -20.25 1.04
C LEU A 340 -6.97 -20.28 2.21
N PRO A 341 -7.59 -19.15 2.61
CA PRO A 341 -8.54 -19.15 3.71
C PRO A 341 -9.83 -19.92 3.34
N HIS A 342 -10.44 -20.58 4.32
CA HIS A 342 -11.71 -21.29 4.11
C HIS A 342 -12.91 -20.35 3.90
N LYS A 343 -12.79 -19.06 4.30
CA LYS A 343 -13.85 -18.04 4.18
C LYS A 343 -13.39 -16.85 3.36
#